data_0cb07c4b6b3b82b578a75d703625eba2
#
_entry.id   0cb07c4b6b3b82b578a75d703625eba2
#
_cell.length_a   1.000
_cell.length_b   1.000
_cell.length_c   1.000
_cell.angle_alpha   90.00
_cell.angle_beta   90.00
_cell.angle_gamma   90.00
#
_symmetry.space_group_name_H-M   'P 1'
#
loop_
_entity.id
_entity.type
_entity.pdbx_description
1 polymer ?
#
loop_
_entity_poly.entity_id
_entity_poly.type
_entity_poly.pdbx_seq_one_letter_code
_entity_poly.pdbx_strand_id
1 'polypeptide(L)'
;MKSRSRDRVEEIFKKVNVEKLPFKINPEKLNELGVDIAEELSDVFSEINKCSALKWCLSTVKKAKVFTLIYQANELGLPIYKEEIAKKLPEYSYKTIATIIDEGTQKGYYIPLKPFENSEPKKMLDKKVKNIRPSLELIASFYNWNIDRISRVSDLIKKYK
;
A
#
# COMPACT_ATOMS: atom_id res chain seq x y z
N MET A 1 23.85 21.85 14.59
CA MET A 1 24.03 20.83 13.52
C MET A 1 25.32 21.11 12.77
N LYS A 2 26.28 20.17 12.72
CA LYS A 2 27.46 20.32 11.86
C LYS A 2 26.98 20.31 10.42
N SER A 3 27.21 21.41 9.68
CA SER A 3 27.02 21.51 8.25
C SER A 3 27.68 20.29 7.58
N ARG A 4 26.93 19.52 6.81
CA ARG A 4 27.53 18.51 5.89
C ARG A 4 28.52 19.28 5.02
N SER A 5 29.72 18.73 4.79
CA SER A 5 30.66 19.39 3.92
C SER A 5 30.01 19.59 2.54
N ARG A 6 30.26 20.72 1.92
CA ARG A 6 29.71 21.11 0.60
C ARG A 6 29.95 20.03 -0.46
N ASP A 7 31.12 19.43 -0.43
CA ASP A 7 31.52 18.31 -1.32
C ASP A 7 30.61 17.08 -1.19
N ARG A 8 30.16 16.75 0.04
CA ARG A 8 29.27 15.60 0.27
C ARG A 8 27.87 15.85 -0.31
N VAL A 9 27.35 17.06 -0.21
CA VAL A 9 26.05 17.42 -0.77
C VAL A 9 26.10 17.37 -2.29
N GLU A 10 27.15 17.88 -2.91
CA GLU A 10 27.35 17.79 -4.35
C GLU A 10 27.51 16.35 -4.85
N GLU A 11 28.23 15.52 -4.09
CA GLU A 11 28.36 14.09 -4.42
C GLU A 11 27.02 13.36 -4.37
N ILE A 12 26.20 13.62 -3.36
CA ILE A 12 24.85 13.04 -3.25
C ILE A 12 23.98 13.54 -4.41
N PHE A 13 24.02 14.83 -4.70
CA PHE A 13 23.23 15.44 -5.77
C PHE A 13 23.48 14.80 -7.14
N LYS A 14 24.74 14.44 -7.45
CA LYS A 14 25.11 13.72 -8.68
C LYS A 14 24.57 12.30 -8.77
N LYS A 15 24.22 11.68 -7.64
CA LYS A 15 23.70 10.30 -7.56
C LYS A 15 22.17 10.22 -7.50
N VAL A 16 21.50 11.34 -7.29
CA VAL A 16 20.04 11.41 -7.13
C VAL A 16 19.39 11.81 -8.45
N ASN A 17 18.30 11.14 -8.82
CA ASN A 17 17.55 11.44 -10.04
C ASN A 17 16.65 12.68 -9.84
N VAL A 18 17.26 13.84 -9.60
CA VAL A 18 16.54 15.11 -9.32
C VAL A 18 15.68 15.58 -10.51
N GLU A 19 16.01 15.16 -11.71
CA GLU A 19 15.26 15.44 -12.94
C GLU A 19 13.85 14.81 -12.95
N LYS A 20 13.58 13.81 -12.08
CA LYS A 20 12.26 13.21 -11.91
C LYS A 20 11.35 14.00 -10.98
N LEU A 21 11.88 14.99 -10.28
CA LEU A 21 11.07 15.84 -9.41
C LEU A 21 10.18 16.77 -10.27
N PRO A 22 8.96 17.07 -9.81
CA PRO A 22 8.04 18.00 -10.50
C PRO A 22 8.43 19.48 -10.30
N PHE A 23 9.62 19.74 -9.78
CA PHE A 23 10.19 21.07 -9.54
C PHE A 23 11.73 21.03 -9.67
N LYS A 24 12.33 22.19 -9.88
CA LYS A 24 13.79 22.31 -9.94
C LYS A 24 14.35 22.51 -8.53
N ILE A 25 15.38 21.76 -8.20
CA ILE A 25 16.07 21.86 -6.91
C ILE A 25 17.56 22.08 -7.14
N ASN A 26 18.19 22.86 -6.27
CA ASN A 26 19.65 23.02 -6.23
C ASN A 26 20.26 22.16 -5.10
N PRO A 27 21.59 21.93 -5.11
CA PRO A 27 22.25 21.11 -4.10
C PRO A 27 22.03 21.61 -2.66
N GLU A 28 21.95 22.93 -2.46
CA GLU A 28 21.79 23.53 -1.13
C GLU A 28 20.44 23.20 -0.50
N LYS A 29 19.39 23.12 -1.32
CA LYS A 29 18.02 22.74 -0.88
C LYS A 29 17.79 21.24 -0.77
N LEU A 30 18.70 20.41 -1.27
CA LEU A 30 18.53 18.96 -1.23
C LEU A 30 18.47 18.41 0.22
N ASN A 31 19.23 19.00 1.14
CA ASN A 31 19.20 18.60 2.54
C ASN A 31 17.86 18.96 3.21
N GLU A 32 17.32 20.14 2.92
CA GLU A 32 16.01 20.57 3.42
C GLU A 32 14.91 19.61 2.93
N LEU A 33 14.90 19.32 1.64
CA LEU A 33 13.99 18.33 1.07
C LEU A 33 14.15 16.95 1.75
N GLY A 34 15.38 16.53 2.03
CA GLY A 34 15.64 15.26 2.73
C GLY A 34 15.05 15.21 4.14
N VAL A 35 15.07 16.34 4.88
CA VAL A 35 14.43 16.46 6.19
C VAL A 35 12.91 16.37 6.05
N ASP A 36 12.32 17.13 5.15
CA ASP A 36 10.87 17.13 4.91
C ASP A 36 10.35 15.75 4.50
N ILE A 37 11.09 15.01 3.65
CA ILE A 37 10.75 13.63 3.29
C ILE A 37 10.81 12.71 4.50
N ALA A 38 11.82 12.87 5.37
CA ALA A 38 11.94 12.03 6.57
C ALA A 38 10.80 12.30 7.57
N GLU A 39 10.38 13.56 7.73
CA GLU A 39 9.24 13.94 8.55
C GLU A 39 7.93 13.37 7.98
N GLU A 40 7.70 13.51 6.66
CA GLU A 40 6.52 12.93 6.01
C GLU A 40 6.45 11.42 6.19
N LEU A 41 7.56 10.69 6.03
CA LEU A 41 7.61 9.25 6.27
C LEU A 41 7.31 8.90 7.74
N SER A 42 7.81 9.67 8.69
CA SER A 42 7.51 9.47 10.10
C SER A 42 6.01 9.61 10.39
N ASP A 43 5.36 10.60 9.79
CA ASP A 43 3.92 10.81 9.91
C ASP A 43 3.12 9.66 9.29
N VAL A 44 3.54 9.19 8.11
CA VAL A 44 2.93 8.01 7.45
C VAL A 44 2.93 6.79 8.38
N PHE A 45 4.06 6.48 9.00
CA PHE A 45 4.15 5.35 9.92
C PHE A 45 3.34 5.55 11.20
N SER A 46 3.28 6.78 11.71
CA SER A 46 2.49 7.11 12.89
C SER A 46 0.99 6.95 12.63
N GLU A 47 0.52 7.31 11.46
CA GLU A 47 -0.89 7.18 11.07
C GLU A 47 -1.31 5.73 10.81
N ILE A 48 -0.46 4.92 10.18
CA ILE A 48 -0.71 3.48 10.03
C ILE A 48 -0.97 2.83 11.39
N ASN A 49 -0.27 3.26 12.44
CA ASN A 49 -0.44 2.72 13.78
C ASN A 49 -1.80 3.05 14.43
N LYS A 50 -2.52 4.05 13.94
CA LYS A 50 -3.85 4.43 14.47
C LYS A 50 -4.96 3.48 14.02
N CYS A 51 -4.75 2.71 12.94
CA CYS A 51 -5.72 1.74 12.43
C CYS A 51 -5.15 0.32 12.51
N SER A 52 -5.75 -0.53 13.34
CA SER A 52 -5.29 -1.92 13.54
C SER A 52 -5.32 -2.75 12.27
N ALA A 53 -6.32 -2.54 11.41
CA ALA A 53 -6.44 -3.24 10.13
C ALA A 53 -5.32 -2.86 9.15
N LEU A 54 -5.05 -1.56 8.97
CA LEU A 54 -3.93 -1.10 8.14
C LEU A 54 -2.58 -1.54 8.69
N LYS A 55 -2.38 -1.39 9.99
CA LYS A 55 -1.16 -1.84 10.67
C LYS A 55 -0.89 -3.32 10.40
N TRP A 56 -1.91 -4.15 10.48
CA TRP A 56 -1.78 -5.57 10.19
C TRP A 56 -1.50 -5.85 8.71
N CYS A 57 -2.27 -5.25 7.81
CA CYS A 57 -2.11 -5.42 6.37
C CYS A 57 -0.74 -4.98 5.85
N LEU A 58 -0.17 -3.93 6.44
CA LEU A 58 1.11 -3.35 6.03
C LEU A 58 2.30 -3.80 6.89
N SER A 59 2.09 -4.73 7.84
CA SER A 59 3.11 -5.19 8.78
C SER A 59 4.25 -5.98 8.13
N THR A 60 4.01 -6.59 6.98
CA THR A 60 5.03 -7.29 6.19
C THR A 60 4.78 -7.10 4.70
N VAL A 61 5.84 -7.19 3.90
CA VAL A 61 5.73 -7.06 2.42
C VAL A 61 4.74 -8.07 1.84
N LYS A 62 4.74 -9.31 2.31
CA LYS A 62 3.81 -10.34 1.83
C LYS A 62 2.35 -10.03 2.15
N LYS A 63 2.04 -9.53 3.36
CA LYS A 63 0.70 -9.09 3.71
C LYS A 63 0.27 -7.89 2.88
N ALA A 64 1.15 -6.91 2.69
CA ALA A 64 0.89 -5.74 1.86
C ALA A 64 0.58 -6.13 0.40
N LYS A 65 1.35 -7.05 -0.19
CA LYS A 65 1.09 -7.55 -1.56
C LYS A 65 -0.25 -8.27 -1.67
N VAL A 66 -0.59 -9.14 -0.72
CA VAL A 66 -1.91 -9.82 -0.69
C VAL A 66 -3.03 -8.80 -0.57
N PHE A 67 -2.91 -7.85 0.37
CA PHE A 67 -3.90 -6.80 0.55
C PHE A 67 -4.10 -5.95 -0.71
N THR A 68 -3.04 -5.51 -1.36
CA THR A 68 -3.14 -4.66 -2.56
C THR A 68 -3.84 -5.38 -3.71
N LEU A 69 -3.65 -6.68 -3.89
CA LEU A 69 -4.36 -7.45 -4.91
C LEU A 69 -5.86 -7.58 -4.58
N ILE A 70 -6.20 -7.86 -3.33
CA ILE A 70 -7.61 -7.94 -2.89
C ILE A 70 -8.29 -6.57 -3.02
N TYR A 71 -7.62 -5.51 -2.60
CA TYR A 71 -8.11 -4.14 -2.70
C TYR A 71 -8.32 -3.73 -4.16
N GLN A 72 -7.33 -3.95 -5.03
CA GLN A 72 -7.42 -3.62 -6.46
C GLN A 72 -8.57 -4.37 -7.13
N ALA A 73 -8.75 -5.65 -6.87
CA ALA A 73 -9.87 -6.43 -7.41
C ALA A 73 -11.22 -5.87 -6.94
N ASN A 74 -11.31 -5.48 -5.66
CA ASN A 74 -12.52 -4.85 -5.12
C ASN A 74 -12.86 -3.53 -5.83
N GLU A 75 -11.88 -2.65 -6.03
CA GLU A 75 -12.09 -1.37 -6.71
C GLU A 75 -12.49 -1.54 -8.19
N LEU A 76 -12.01 -2.59 -8.83
CA LEU A 76 -12.38 -2.94 -10.20
C LEU A 76 -13.72 -3.71 -10.30
N GLY A 77 -14.34 -4.03 -9.17
CA GLY A 77 -15.56 -4.87 -9.14
C GLY A 77 -15.32 -6.31 -9.60
N LEU A 78 -14.07 -6.79 -9.54
CA LEU A 78 -13.70 -8.13 -9.98
C LEU A 78 -13.64 -9.10 -8.78
N PRO A 79 -14.08 -10.36 -8.96
CA PRO A 79 -13.85 -11.38 -7.96
C PRO A 79 -12.37 -11.72 -7.88
N ILE A 80 -11.88 -12.05 -6.69
CA ILE A 80 -10.54 -12.59 -6.49
C ILE A 80 -10.56 -13.74 -5.48
N TYR A 81 -9.76 -14.78 -5.73
CA TYR A 81 -9.73 -16.03 -5.00
C TYR A 81 -8.30 -16.34 -4.55
N LYS A 82 -8.15 -17.20 -3.53
CA LYS A 82 -6.83 -17.60 -2.99
C LYS A 82 -5.87 -18.12 -4.07
N GLU A 83 -6.39 -18.95 -4.96
CA GLU A 83 -5.63 -19.55 -6.07
C GLU A 83 -5.12 -18.50 -7.05
N GLU A 84 -5.94 -17.51 -7.32
CA GLU A 84 -5.58 -16.42 -8.22
C GLU A 84 -4.53 -15.51 -7.60
N ILE A 85 -4.66 -15.19 -6.32
CA ILE A 85 -3.65 -14.42 -5.58
C ILE A 85 -2.32 -15.18 -5.56
N ALA A 86 -2.35 -16.49 -5.32
CA ALA A 86 -1.14 -17.33 -5.34
C ALA A 86 -0.47 -17.36 -6.72
N LYS A 87 -1.24 -17.38 -7.81
CA LYS A 87 -0.71 -17.28 -9.18
C LYS A 87 -0.04 -15.92 -9.45
N LYS A 88 -0.58 -14.84 -8.89
CA LYS A 88 -0.04 -13.48 -9.05
C LYS A 88 1.18 -13.20 -8.18
N LEU A 89 1.39 -13.99 -7.14
CA LEU A 89 2.49 -13.87 -6.18
C LEU A 89 3.31 -15.18 -6.12
N PRO A 90 3.94 -15.60 -7.24
CA PRO A 90 4.62 -16.90 -7.34
C PRO A 90 5.82 -17.04 -6.40
N GLU A 91 6.33 -15.94 -5.85
CA GLU A 91 7.39 -15.93 -4.85
C GLU A 91 6.96 -16.44 -3.47
N TYR A 92 5.64 -16.58 -3.23
CA TYR A 92 5.09 -17.12 -1.98
C TYR A 92 4.35 -18.43 -2.23
N SER A 93 4.47 -19.36 -1.29
CA SER A 93 3.71 -20.61 -1.37
C SER A 93 2.19 -20.35 -1.20
N TYR A 94 1.37 -21.21 -1.82
CA TYR A 94 -0.08 -21.18 -1.62
C TYR A 94 -0.46 -21.21 -0.13
N LYS A 95 0.23 -22.02 0.66
CA LYS A 95 0.01 -22.11 2.11
C LYS A 95 0.24 -20.77 2.81
N THR A 96 1.28 -20.03 2.43
CA THR A 96 1.55 -18.69 2.97
C THR A 96 0.41 -17.73 2.64
N ILE A 97 -0.04 -17.70 1.40
CA ILE A 97 -1.15 -16.85 0.95
C ILE A 97 -2.44 -17.22 1.68
N ALA A 98 -2.77 -18.50 1.75
CA ALA A 98 -3.97 -19.00 2.45
C ALA A 98 -3.94 -18.60 3.94
N THR A 99 -2.81 -18.76 4.61
CA THR A 99 -2.66 -18.37 6.02
C THR A 99 -2.92 -16.87 6.23
N ILE A 100 -2.37 -16.01 5.38
CA ILE A 100 -2.60 -14.55 5.47
C ILE A 100 -4.08 -14.22 5.30
N ILE A 101 -4.74 -14.82 4.32
CA ILE A 101 -6.16 -14.58 4.05
C ILE A 101 -7.03 -15.09 5.20
N ASP A 102 -6.72 -16.26 5.74
CA ASP A 102 -7.47 -16.84 6.86
C ASP A 102 -7.30 -16.01 8.14
N GLU A 103 -6.07 -15.55 8.45
CA GLU A 103 -5.85 -14.62 9.55
C GLU A 103 -6.62 -13.31 9.37
N GLY A 104 -6.56 -12.70 8.19
CA GLY A 104 -7.28 -11.47 7.88
C GLY A 104 -8.81 -11.64 7.99
N THR A 105 -9.30 -12.81 7.59
CA THR A 105 -10.73 -13.18 7.72
C THR A 105 -11.13 -13.34 9.19
N GLN A 106 -10.32 -14.02 9.99
CA GLN A 106 -10.56 -14.17 11.43
C GLN A 106 -10.59 -12.83 12.17
N LYS A 107 -9.77 -11.90 11.74
CA LYS A 107 -9.72 -10.52 12.28
C LYS A 107 -10.84 -9.61 11.75
N GLY A 108 -11.63 -10.07 10.79
CA GLY A 108 -12.69 -9.28 10.15
C GLY A 108 -12.17 -8.24 9.14
N TYR A 109 -10.91 -8.31 8.75
CA TYR A 109 -10.33 -7.41 7.75
C TYR A 109 -10.63 -7.83 6.33
N TYR A 110 -10.73 -9.14 6.08
CA TYR A 110 -11.20 -9.73 4.83
C TYR A 110 -12.54 -10.42 5.04
N ILE A 111 -13.43 -10.25 4.06
CA ILE A 111 -14.77 -10.84 4.07
C ILE A 111 -14.86 -11.82 2.91
N PRO A 112 -15.03 -13.14 3.19
CA PRO A 112 -15.29 -14.12 2.17
C PRO A 112 -16.77 -14.05 1.78
N LEU A 113 -17.04 -13.74 0.51
CA LEU A 113 -18.37 -13.73 -0.07
C LEU A 113 -18.62 -15.01 -0.84
N LYS A 114 -19.79 -15.61 -0.64
CA LYS A 114 -20.26 -16.69 -1.51
C LYS A 114 -20.46 -16.14 -2.93
N PRO A 115 -20.22 -16.94 -3.99
CA PRO A 115 -20.61 -16.55 -5.34
C PRO A 115 -22.09 -16.17 -5.35
N PHE A 116 -22.45 -15.11 -6.10
CA PHE A 116 -23.85 -14.70 -6.23
C PHE A 116 -24.69 -15.90 -6.72
N GLU A 117 -25.79 -16.20 -6.03
CA GLU A 117 -26.74 -17.26 -6.41
C GLU A 117 -27.41 -17.01 -7.79
N ASN A 118 -27.25 -15.81 -8.36
CA ASN A 118 -27.88 -15.35 -9.60
C ASN A 118 -26.96 -15.31 -10.82
N SER A 119 -25.70 -15.75 -10.73
CA SER A 119 -24.88 -15.92 -11.92
C SER A 119 -25.20 -17.25 -12.58
N GLU A 120 -25.49 -17.20 -13.89
CA GLU A 120 -25.98 -18.30 -14.75
C GLU A 120 -25.48 -19.71 -14.40
N PRO A 121 -26.33 -20.77 -14.55
CA PRO A 121 -26.08 -22.13 -14.05
C PRO A 121 -24.95 -22.88 -14.77
N LYS A 122 -24.11 -22.25 -15.57
CA LYS A 122 -23.15 -22.92 -16.44
C LYS A 122 -21.72 -23.08 -15.92
N LYS A 123 -21.39 -22.58 -14.76
CA LYS A 123 -20.17 -22.98 -14.04
C LYS A 123 -20.56 -23.23 -12.58
N MET A 124 -20.84 -24.46 -12.24
CA MET A 124 -20.75 -24.92 -10.85
C MET A 124 -19.30 -24.72 -10.39
N LEU A 125 -18.96 -23.48 -10.09
CA LEU A 125 -17.78 -23.16 -9.31
C LEU A 125 -17.99 -23.83 -7.96
N ASP A 126 -17.07 -24.70 -7.62
CA ASP A 126 -17.01 -25.47 -6.39
C ASP A 126 -17.53 -24.59 -5.22
N LYS A 127 -18.55 -25.05 -4.46
CA LYS A 127 -19.16 -24.31 -3.34
C LYS A 127 -18.16 -23.84 -2.28
N LYS A 128 -16.90 -24.26 -2.38
CA LYS A 128 -15.77 -23.90 -1.52
C LYS A 128 -15.02 -22.64 -1.95
N VAL A 129 -15.15 -22.19 -3.18
CA VAL A 129 -14.40 -21.04 -3.69
C VAL A 129 -15.13 -19.76 -3.29
N LYS A 130 -14.51 -18.98 -2.43
CA LYS A 130 -15.07 -17.74 -1.90
C LYS A 130 -14.35 -16.55 -2.50
N ASN A 131 -15.11 -15.62 -3.07
CA ASN A 131 -14.59 -14.29 -3.42
C ASN A 131 -14.18 -13.57 -2.13
N ILE A 132 -12.99 -12.95 -2.14
CA ILE A 132 -12.43 -12.28 -0.97
C ILE A 132 -12.52 -10.78 -1.20
N ARG A 133 -13.04 -10.05 -0.21
CA ARG A 133 -13.10 -8.58 -0.26
C ARG A 133 -12.52 -7.98 1.03
N PRO A 134 -11.99 -6.76 0.98
CA PRO A 134 -11.65 -6.04 2.20
C PRO A 134 -12.93 -5.62 2.93
N SER A 135 -12.88 -5.49 4.25
CA SER A 135 -13.98 -4.89 5.01
C SER A 135 -14.17 -3.41 4.65
N LEU A 136 -15.36 -2.87 4.85
CA LEU A 136 -15.64 -1.44 4.62
C LEU A 136 -14.74 -0.55 5.48
N GLU A 137 -14.49 -0.95 6.73
CA GLU A 137 -13.58 -0.23 7.62
C GLU A 137 -12.16 -0.19 7.07
N LEU A 138 -11.65 -1.31 6.57
CA LEU A 138 -10.31 -1.38 5.96
C LEU A 138 -10.23 -0.51 4.70
N ILE A 139 -11.26 -0.54 3.84
CA ILE A 139 -11.34 0.30 2.64
C ILE A 139 -11.31 1.78 3.03
N ALA A 140 -12.19 2.21 3.95
CA ALA A 140 -12.28 3.59 4.38
C ALA A 140 -10.96 4.08 5.02
N SER A 141 -10.35 3.26 5.87
CA SER A 141 -9.06 3.57 6.51
C SER A 141 -7.94 3.71 5.48
N PHE A 142 -7.91 2.88 4.46
CA PHE A 142 -6.92 2.95 3.39
C PHE A 142 -7.11 4.20 2.52
N TYR A 143 -8.35 4.57 2.19
CA TYR A 143 -8.64 5.83 1.48
C TYR A 143 -8.20 7.04 2.29
N ASN A 144 -8.62 7.14 3.55
CA ASN A 144 -8.29 8.29 4.40
C ASN A 144 -6.78 8.45 4.54
N TRP A 145 -6.07 7.36 4.82
CA TRP A 145 -4.61 7.37 4.89
C TRP A 145 -3.95 7.87 3.60
N ASN A 146 -4.43 7.44 2.43
CA ASN A 146 -3.88 7.89 1.15
C ASN A 146 -4.27 9.34 0.82
N ILE A 147 -5.48 9.77 1.15
CA ILE A 147 -5.91 11.17 0.95
C ILE A 147 -5.01 12.10 1.76
N ASP A 148 -4.77 11.81 3.04
CA ASP A 148 -3.90 12.60 3.91
C ASP A 148 -2.47 12.62 3.37
N ARG A 149 -1.96 11.48 2.90
CA ARG A 149 -0.64 11.38 2.29
C ARG A 149 -0.53 12.20 1.02
N ILE A 150 -1.52 12.13 0.11
CA ILE A 150 -1.54 12.92 -1.13
C ILE A 150 -1.56 14.41 -0.80
N SER A 151 -2.32 14.84 0.21
CA SER A 151 -2.36 16.23 0.66
C SER A 151 -0.98 16.70 1.13
N ARG A 152 -0.30 15.94 2.00
CA ARG A 152 1.04 16.27 2.50
C ARG A 152 2.09 16.33 1.37
N VAL A 153 2.07 15.37 0.47
CA VAL A 153 2.99 15.38 -0.69
C VAL A 153 2.69 16.57 -1.60
N SER A 154 1.42 16.95 -1.79
CA SER A 154 1.05 18.14 -2.54
C SER A 154 1.61 19.43 -1.91
N ASP A 155 1.52 19.55 -0.59
CA ASP A 155 2.05 20.71 0.12
C ASP A 155 3.59 20.75 0.08
N LEU A 156 4.24 19.61 0.17
CA LEU A 156 5.68 19.49 -0.06
C LEU A 156 6.08 19.98 -1.45
N ILE A 157 5.36 19.56 -2.49
CA ILE A 157 5.63 20.01 -3.87
C ILE A 157 5.45 21.52 -4.00
N LYS A 158 4.43 22.11 -3.38
CA LYS A 158 4.20 23.57 -3.41
C LYS A 158 5.33 24.34 -2.72
N LYS A 159 5.88 23.80 -1.63
CA LYS A 159 7.00 24.42 -0.89
C LYS A 159 8.25 24.60 -1.76
N TYR A 160 8.48 23.70 -2.72
CA TYR A 160 9.68 23.69 -3.57
C TYR A 160 9.48 24.21 -5.00
N LYS A 161 8.21 24.51 -5.40
CA LYS A 161 7.92 25.20 -6.67
C LYS A 161 8.20 26.69 -6.59
#